data_3f9160c1103fe33eefd5436f3f20be7d
#
_entry.id   3f9160c1103fe33eefd5436f3f20be7d
#
_cell.length_a   1.000
_cell.length_b   1.000
_cell.length_c   1.000
_cell.angle_alpha   90.00
_cell.angle_beta   90.00
_cell.angle_gamma   90.00
#
_symmetry.space_group_name_H-M   'P 1'
#
loop_
_entity.id
_entity.type
_entity.pdbx_description
1 polymer ?
#
loop_
_entity_poly.entity_id
_entity_poly.type
_entity_poly.pdbx_seq_one_letter_code
_entity_poly.pdbx_strand_id
1 'polypeptide(L)'
;GYSIAEFDTYVRHGIPVIAVVGNDACWAQIAREQVKLLGDDTGVRLARTDYHRVAEGFGAAGVVIRHDAEVADKIAEARRLHAEGRPVLVNVHLAGTDFREGSISI
;
A
#
# COMPACT_ATOMS: atom_id res chain seq x y z
N GLY A 1 -6.23 -0.25 1.65
CA GLY A 1 -6.13 -0.25 3.10
C GLY A 1 -7.25 -0.90 3.88
N TYR A 2 -8.26 -1.52 3.25
CA TYR A 2 -9.39 -2.12 4.00
C TYR A 2 -8.95 -3.20 4.98
N SER A 3 -7.92 -3.95 4.63
CA SER A 3 -7.52 -5.16 5.37
C SER A 3 -6.29 -4.97 6.24
N ILE A 4 -5.86 -3.74 6.47
CA ILE A 4 -4.64 -3.51 7.26
C ILE A 4 -4.77 -4.07 8.69
N ALA A 5 -5.97 -4.09 9.24
CA ALA A 5 -6.24 -4.66 10.56
C ALA A 5 -5.94 -6.17 10.65
N GLU A 6 -5.89 -6.87 9.52
CA GLU A 6 -5.52 -8.29 9.47
C GLU A 6 -4.08 -8.53 9.91
N PHE A 7 -3.23 -7.51 9.91
CA PHE A 7 -1.87 -7.63 10.44
C PHE A 7 -1.86 -7.97 11.92
N ASP A 8 -2.86 -7.52 12.68
CA ASP A 8 -3.02 -7.96 14.06
C ASP A 8 -3.20 -9.48 14.12
N THR A 9 -4.02 -10.02 13.23
CA THR A 9 -4.24 -11.48 13.14
C THR A 9 -2.96 -12.21 12.75
N TYR A 10 -2.23 -11.72 11.77
CA TYR A 10 -0.98 -12.35 11.33
C TYR A 10 0.06 -12.38 12.45
N VAL A 11 0.17 -11.29 13.19
CA VAL A 11 1.11 -11.21 14.32
C VAL A 11 0.69 -12.17 15.44
N ARG A 12 -0.58 -12.15 15.83
CA ARG A 12 -1.08 -13.01 16.93
C ARG A 12 -0.96 -14.49 16.63
N HIS A 13 -1.10 -14.88 15.37
CA HIS A 13 -1.06 -16.29 14.96
C HIS A 13 0.28 -16.69 14.33
N GLY A 14 1.25 -15.80 14.30
CA GLY A 14 2.57 -16.11 13.75
C GLY A 14 2.55 -16.47 12.26
N ILE A 15 1.69 -15.83 11.48
CA ILE A 15 1.55 -16.10 10.05
C ILE A 15 2.44 -15.14 9.25
N PRO A 16 3.53 -15.62 8.64
CA PRO A 16 4.39 -14.75 7.83
C PRO A 16 3.74 -14.46 6.48
N VAL A 17 3.58 -13.17 6.18
CA VAL A 17 3.06 -12.69 4.90
C VAL A 17 3.89 -11.48 4.45
N ILE A 18 3.92 -11.24 3.16
CA ILE A 18 4.40 -9.98 2.59
C ILE A 18 3.20 -9.34 1.89
N ALA A 19 2.74 -8.22 2.41
CA ALA A 19 1.69 -7.43 1.77
C ALA A 19 2.32 -6.17 1.17
N VAL A 20 2.00 -5.90 -0.08
CA VAL A 20 2.49 -4.72 -0.80
C VAL A 20 1.32 -3.77 -1.01
N VAL A 21 1.46 -2.55 -0.53
CA VAL A 21 0.46 -1.50 -0.72
C VAL A 21 1.03 -0.48 -1.71
N GLY A 22 0.41 -0.37 -2.87
CA GLY A 22 0.69 0.71 -3.81
C GLY A 22 -0.07 1.96 -3.37
N ASN A 23 0.64 2.93 -2.82
CA ASN A 23 0.05 4.08 -2.16
C ASN A 23 0.17 5.33 -3.04
N ASP A 24 -0.86 5.64 -3.78
CA ASP A 24 -0.96 6.86 -4.59
C ASP A 24 -1.80 7.96 -3.88
N ALA A 25 -2.22 7.70 -2.66
CA ALA A 25 -3.03 8.61 -1.85
C ALA A 25 -4.35 9.03 -2.52
N CYS A 26 -4.98 8.10 -3.24
CA CYS A 26 -6.18 8.41 -4.01
C CYS A 26 -7.09 7.19 -4.16
N TRP A 27 -8.38 7.41 -4.22
CA TRP A 27 -9.35 6.46 -4.76
C TRP A 27 -9.32 6.54 -6.29
N ALA A 28 -8.23 6.10 -6.88
CA ALA A 28 -7.89 6.36 -8.28
C ALA A 28 -8.98 5.92 -9.26
N GLN A 29 -9.60 4.78 -9.01
CA GLN A 29 -10.67 4.28 -9.84
C GLN A 29 -11.92 5.17 -9.81
N ILE A 30 -12.29 5.62 -8.61
CA ILE A 30 -13.44 6.52 -8.43
C ILE A 30 -13.11 7.89 -9.00
N ALA A 31 -11.89 8.39 -8.76
CA ALA A 31 -11.44 9.67 -9.28
C ALA A 31 -11.50 9.71 -10.80
N ARG A 32 -11.17 8.63 -11.47
CA ARG A 32 -11.22 8.52 -12.93
C ARG A 32 -12.59 8.90 -13.49
N GLU A 33 -13.64 8.35 -12.92
CA GLU A 33 -15.01 8.62 -13.36
C GLU A 33 -15.49 9.97 -12.84
N GLN A 34 -15.22 10.28 -11.59
CA GLN A 34 -15.70 11.52 -10.96
C GLN A 34 -15.12 12.75 -11.63
N VAL A 35 -13.81 12.80 -11.86
CA VAL A 35 -13.16 13.94 -12.50
C VAL A 35 -13.64 14.10 -13.94
N LYS A 36 -13.81 12.99 -14.66
CA LYS A 36 -14.32 12.99 -16.03
C LYS A 36 -15.73 13.55 -16.13
N LEU A 37 -16.60 13.18 -15.20
CA LEU A 37 -18.02 13.58 -15.23
C LEU A 37 -18.28 14.92 -14.55
N LEU A 38 -17.60 15.21 -13.45
CA LEU A 38 -17.88 16.37 -12.61
C LEU A 38 -16.78 17.44 -12.63
N GLY A 39 -15.61 17.13 -13.18
CA GLY A 39 -14.48 18.03 -13.18
C GLY A 39 -13.89 18.31 -11.80
N ASP A 40 -14.16 17.45 -10.83
CA ASP A 40 -13.81 17.64 -9.42
C ASP A 40 -13.39 16.32 -8.78
N ASP A 41 -12.39 16.39 -7.93
CA ASP A 41 -11.84 15.22 -7.21
C ASP A 41 -12.20 15.22 -5.71
N THR A 42 -13.26 15.93 -5.34
CA THR A 42 -13.70 16.00 -3.95
C THR A 42 -13.97 14.61 -3.36
N GLY A 43 -13.35 14.33 -2.22
CA GLY A 43 -13.55 13.08 -1.50
C GLY A 43 -12.76 11.89 -2.01
N VAL A 44 -12.04 12.02 -3.13
CA VAL A 44 -11.22 10.92 -3.68
C VAL A 44 -9.74 11.05 -3.38
N ARG A 45 -9.28 12.21 -2.95
CA ARG A 45 -7.92 12.40 -2.47
C ARG A 45 -7.81 11.92 -1.03
N LEU A 46 -6.80 11.13 -0.76
CA LEU A 46 -6.52 10.59 0.56
C LEU A 46 -5.20 11.15 1.09
N ALA A 47 -5.02 11.08 2.40
CA ALA A 47 -3.70 11.33 2.98
C ALA A 47 -2.75 10.20 2.57
N ARG A 48 -1.48 10.53 2.39
CA ARG A 48 -0.45 9.52 2.14
C ARG A 48 -0.07 8.88 3.47
N THR A 49 -0.92 7.97 3.91
CA THR A 49 -0.79 7.32 5.21
C THR A 49 0.46 6.42 5.25
N ASP A 50 1.13 6.44 6.38
CA ASP A 50 2.29 5.58 6.65
C ASP A 50 1.81 4.18 7.07
N TYR A 51 1.28 3.42 6.11
CA TYR A 51 0.75 2.07 6.37
C TYR A 51 1.78 1.13 6.99
N HIS A 52 3.06 1.30 6.64
CA HIS A 52 4.15 0.53 7.25
C HIS A 52 4.25 0.78 8.74
N ARG A 53 4.01 2.01 9.19
CA ARG A 53 3.98 2.36 10.61
C ARG A 53 2.78 1.76 11.33
N VAL A 54 1.63 1.70 10.65
CA VAL A 54 0.43 1.07 11.20
C VAL A 54 0.69 -0.43 11.42
N ALA A 55 1.30 -1.09 10.45
CA ALA A 55 1.68 -2.50 10.58
C ALA A 55 2.67 -2.71 11.74
N GLU A 56 3.65 -1.82 11.89
CA GLU A 56 4.59 -1.86 13.01
C GLU A 56 3.86 -1.71 14.36
N GLY A 57 2.82 -0.88 14.40
CA GLY A 57 1.96 -0.73 15.58
C GLY A 57 1.26 -2.01 16.00
N PHE A 58 0.98 -2.90 15.07
CA PHE A 58 0.45 -4.24 15.35
C PHE A 58 1.54 -5.25 15.71
N GLY A 59 2.81 -4.88 15.62
CA GLY A 59 3.94 -5.78 15.88
C GLY A 59 4.54 -6.44 14.64
N ALA A 60 4.08 -6.08 13.45
CA ALA A 60 4.65 -6.54 12.19
C ALA A 60 5.88 -5.72 11.80
N ALA A 61 6.56 -6.13 10.74
CA ALA A 61 7.63 -5.34 10.15
C ALA A 61 7.07 -4.39 9.08
N GLY A 62 7.57 -3.18 9.03
CA GLY A 62 7.21 -2.19 8.03
C GLY A 62 8.39 -1.82 7.14
N VAL A 63 8.14 -1.76 5.85
CA VAL A 63 9.11 -1.31 4.85
C VAL A 63 8.44 -0.24 3.99
N VAL A 64 9.16 0.82 3.68
CA VAL A 64 8.65 1.88 2.81
C VAL A 64 9.58 2.07 1.61
N ILE A 65 8.98 2.17 0.43
CA ILE A 65 9.70 2.44 -0.81
C ILE A 65 9.22 3.80 -1.34
N ARG A 66 10.13 4.77 -1.41
CA ARG A 66 9.83 6.13 -1.86
C ARG A 66 10.40 6.45 -3.23
N HIS A 67 11.42 5.71 -3.66
CA HIS A 67 12.16 5.98 -4.90
C HIS A 67 12.45 4.67 -5.63
N ASP A 68 12.47 4.72 -6.95
CA ASP A 68 12.74 3.56 -7.79
C ASP A 68 14.08 2.89 -7.46
N ALA A 69 15.08 3.69 -7.13
CA ALA A 69 16.42 3.18 -6.79
C ALA A 69 16.43 2.29 -5.54
N GLU A 70 15.42 2.40 -4.68
CA GLU A 70 15.31 1.63 -3.44
C GLU A 70 14.65 0.27 -3.61
N VAL A 71 13.97 0.03 -4.73
CA VAL A 71 13.07 -1.13 -4.89
C VAL A 71 13.79 -2.45 -4.61
N ALA A 72 14.91 -2.68 -5.26
CA ALA A 72 15.63 -3.96 -5.13
C ALA A 72 16.07 -4.22 -3.68
N ASP A 73 16.66 -3.21 -3.03
CA ASP A 73 17.15 -3.34 -1.65
C ASP A 73 16.01 -3.52 -0.65
N LYS A 74 14.93 -2.78 -0.83
CA LYS A 74 13.78 -2.82 0.07
C LYS A 74 12.98 -4.13 -0.07
N ILE A 75 12.86 -4.64 -1.27
CA ILE A 75 12.23 -5.95 -1.50
C ILE A 75 13.09 -7.07 -0.89
N ALA A 76 14.41 -6.99 -1.04
CA ALA A 76 15.31 -7.94 -0.40
C ALA A 76 15.18 -7.90 1.14
N GLU A 77 15.06 -6.71 1.72
CA GLU A 77 14.80 -6.53 3.15
C GLU A 77 13.49 -7.17 3.58
N ALA A 78 12.40 -6.95 2.82
CA ALA A 78 11.11 -7.54 3.11
C ALA A 78 11.15 -9.07 3.06
N ARG A 79 11.86 -9.63 2.08
CA ARG A 79 12.02 -11.09 1.95
C ARG A 79 12.83 -11.66 3.10
N ARG A 80 13.86 -10.97 3.55
CA ARG A 80 14.66 -11.38 4.71
C ARG A 80 13.82 -11.41 5.98
N LEU A 81 13.02 -10.36 6.22
CA LEU A 81 12.13 -10.28 7.37
C LEU A 81 11.06 -11.38 7.33
N HIS A 82 10.52 -11.65 6.16
CA HIS A 82 9.57 -12.75 5.95
C HIS A 82 10.21 -14.10 6.26
N ALA A 83 11.45 -14.32 5.83
CA ALA A 83 12.19 -15.55 6.10
C ALA A 83 12.41 -15.76 7.61
N GLU A 84 12.42 -14.68 8.39
CA GLU A 84 12.48 -14.74 9.86
C GLU A 84 11.13 -15.08 10.49
N GLY A 85 10.09 -15.33 9.69
CA GLY A 85 8.74 -15.64 10.16
C GLY A 85 7.89 -14.43 10.52
N ARG A 86 8.29 -13.23 10.11
CA ARG A 86 7.59 -11.99 10.44
C ARG A 86 6.61 -11.59 9.32
N PRO A 87 5.38 -11.18 9.67
CA PRO A 87 4.54 -10.49 8.70
C PRO A 87 5.17 -9.13 8.34
N VAL A 88 5.14 -8.78 7.06
CA VAL A 88 5.77 -7.56 6.53
C VAL A 88 4.77 -6.80 5.69
N LEU A 89 4.66 -5.50 5.91
CA LEU A 89 3.92 -4.61 5.02
C LEU A 89 4.92 -3.71 4.29
N VAL A 90 4.90 -3.77 2.97
CA VAL A 90 5.69 -2.90 2.10
C VAL A 90 4.78 -1.79 1.58
N ASN A 91 5.04 -0.56 2.01
CA ASN A 91 4.30 0.62 1.57
C ASN A 91 5.08 1.28 0.43
N VAL A 92 4.58 1.17 -0.78
CA VAL A 92 5.21 1.73 -1.97
C VAL A 92 4.53 3.05 -2.32
N HIS A 93 5.28 4.15 -2.24
CA HIS A 93 4.77 5.45 -2.65
C HIS A 93 4.74 5.53 -4.17
N LEU A 94 3.55 5.71 -4.72
CA LEU A 94 3.34 5.84 -6.14
C LEU A 94 3.08 7.30 -6.50
N ALA A 95 3.58 7.73 -7.64
CA ALA A 95 3.18 8.99 -8.22
C ALA A 95 1.75 8.90 -8.73
N GLY A 96 1.03 10.02 -8.73
CA GLY A 96 -0.25 10.09 -9.41
C GLY A 96 -0.05 9.81 -10.89
N THR A 97 -0.87 8.96 -11.47
CA THR A 97 -0.80 8.61 -12.88
C THR A 97 -2.04 9.10 -13.62
N ASP A 98 -1.88 9.33 -14.92
CA ASP A 98 -3.02 9.56 -15.77
C ASP A 98 -3.90 8.30 -15.79
N PHE A 99 -5.22 8.52 -15.80
CA PHE A 99 -6.17 7.43 -15.78
C PHE A 99 -6.20 6.73 -17.13
N ARG A 100 -6.09 5.42 -17.10
CA ARG A 100 -6.15 4.61 -18.30
C ARG A 100 -7.58 4.58 -18.83
N GLU A 101 -7.76 5.09 -20.03
CA GLU A 101 -9.06 5.09 -20.69
C GLU A 101 -9.51 3.66 -21.00
N GLY A 102 -10.80 3.36 -20.81
CA GLY A 102 -11.35 2.03 -21.06
C GLY A 102 -10.98 0.97 -20.02
N SER A 103 -10.32 1.36 -18.95
CA SER A 103 -10.01 0.45 -17.85
C SER A 103 -11.27 0.00 -17.14
N ILE A 104 -11.45 -1.30 -17.01
CA ILE A 104 -12.60 -1.90 -16.33
C ILE A 104 -12.14 -2.38 -14.96
N SER A 105 -12.91 -2.03 -13.95
CA SER A 105 -12.72 -2.55 -12.62
C SER A 105 -13.36 -3.93 -12.48
N ILE A 106 -12.62 -4.82 -11.97
CA ILE A 106 -13.11 -6.15 -11.63
C ILE A 106 -13.12 -6.28 -10.10
#